data_de6945ff6ac965212e074134a97bb3c3
#
_entry.id   de6945ff6ac965212e074134a97bb3c3
#
_cell.length_a   1.000
_cell.length_b   1.000
_cell.length_c   1.000
_cell.angle_alpha   90.00
_cell.angle_beta   90.00
_cell.angle_gamma   90.00
#
_symmetry.space_group_name_H-M   'P 1'
#
loop_
_entity.id
_entity.type
_entity.pdbx_description
1 polymer ?
#
loop_
_entity_poly.entity_id
_entity_poly.type
_entity_poly.pdbx_seq_one_letter_code
_entity_poly.pdbx_strand_id
1 'polypeptide(L)'
;MTAFLAIAGNTVRELVRGKLLYNLLLFTALFVAGSLLVAQLTVGNWVRIILDMGLGAMEVAGALLAIVIGVGIVAGEIQRKTILPTLAKPLPRSIFCVGRYAGLVLLLVVNAVAIVAVLRAVLWLAGYPFAITTAQAAALLCVEFALLAAVAVLFASFSTPILAGSYAFAVFFIGHLLPDLRAFADKAQNATARNLAKGFYLLLPDLELLNLKSHASNELAVAASYVWSAAGYGIAYSAVVLALAVLVLSRRDLT
;
A
#
# COMPACT_ATOMS: atom_id res chain seq x y z
N MET A 1 20.28 -16.89 -3.62
CA MET A 1 20.28 -15.43 -3.78
C MET A 1 20.03 -14.99 -5.23
N THR A 2 20.67 -15.59 -6.21
CA THR A 2 20.49 -15.27 -7.65
C THR A 2 19.07 -15.48 -8.18
N ALA A 3 18.36 -16.57 -7.79
CA ALA A 3 17.00 -16.85 -8.24
C ALA A 3 15.97 -15.83 -7.71
N PHE A 4 16.06 -15.43 -6.43
CA PHE A 4 15.21 -14.41 -5.82
C PHE A 4 15.33 -13.06 -6.54
N LEU A 5 16.56 -12.57 -6.76
CA LEU A 5 16.81 -11.32 -7.46
C LEU A 5 16.36 -11.35 -8.92
N ALA A 6 16.51 -12.49 -9.58
CA ALA A 6 16.03 -12.69 -10.96
C ALA A 6 14.50 -12.61 -11.01
N ILE A 7 13.78 -13.24 -10.07
CA ILE A 7 12.31 -13.19 -9.98
C ILE A 7 11.84 -11.78 -9.70
N ALA A 8 12.41 -11.11 -8.69
CA ALA A 8 12.06 -9.74 -8.35
C ALA A 8 12.28 -8.78 -9.52
N GLY A 9 13.45 -8.85 -10.18
CA GLY A 9 13.77 -8.03 -11.34
C GLY A 9 12.89 -8.30 -12.56
N ASN A 10 12.51 -9.56 -12.79
CA ASN A 10 11.58 -9.92 -13.86
C ASN A 10 10.17 -9.37 -13.56
N THR A 11 9.72 -9.46 -12.31
CA THR A 11 8.43 -8.89 -11.87
C THR A 11 8.39 -7.39 -12.11
N VAL A 12 9.44 -6.64 -11.73
CA VAL A 12 9.52 -5.21 -12.00
C VAL A 12 9.42 -4.92 -13.50
N ARG A 13 10.17 -5.66 -14.35
CA ARG A 13 10.11 -5.47 -15.81
C ARG A 13 8.72 -5.77 -16.39
N GLU A 14 8.08 -6.82 -15.92
CA GLU A 14 6.71 -7.19 -16.31
C GLU A 14 5.73 -6.07 -15.96
N LEU A 15 5.78 -5.58 -14.73
CA LEU A 15 4.89 -4.56 -14.21
C LEU A 15 5.13 -3.18 -14.85
N VAL A 16 6.39 -2.80 -15.10
CA VAL A 16 6.72 -1.55 -15.82
C VAL A 16 6.18 -1.55 -17.24
N ARG A 17 6.15 -2.71 -17.90
CA ARG A 17 5.52 -2.85 -19.23
C ARG A 17 4.00 -2.83 -19.19
N GLY A 18 3.40 -2.99 -18.00
CA GLY A 18 1.96 -2.97 -17.79
C GLY A 18 1.38 -1.56 -17.91
N LYS A 19 0.26 -1.41 -18.62
CA LYS A 19 -0.43 -0.12 -18.80
C LYS A 19 -1.00 0.44 -17.49
N LEU A 20 -1.26 -0.39 -16.49
CA LEU A 20 -1.84 0.01 -15.20
C LEU A 20 -0.97 1.03 -14.46
N LEU A 21 0.34 0.83 -14.43
CA LEU A 21 1.27 1.75 -13.78
C LEU A 21 1.21 3.15 -14.39
N TYR A 22 1.24 3.23 -15.72
CA TYR A 22 1.19 4.51 -16.42
C TYR A 22 -0.15 5.23 -16.25
N ASN A 23 -1.25 4.48 -16.25
CA ASN A 23 -2.58 5.04 -16.05
C ASN A 23 -2.73 5.65 -14.64
N LEU A 24 -2.18 4.98 -13.61
CA LEU A 24 -2.27 5.48 -12.24
C LEU A 24 -1.27 6.61 -11.96
N LEU A 25 -0.08 6.59 -12.58
CA LEU A 25 0.81 7.75 -12.58
C LEU A 25 0.15 8.97 -13.23
N LEU A 26 -0.49 8.78 -14.38
CA LEU A 26 -1.25 9.83 -15.06
C LEU A 26 -2.39 10.34 -14.19
N PHE A 27 -3.16 9.45 -13.56
CA PHE A 27 -4.22 9.82 -12.62
C PHE A 27 -3.68 10.70 -11.48
N THR A 28 -2.59 10.28 -10.84
CA THR A 28 -1.99 11.04 -9.74
C THR A 28 -1.44 12.38 -10.23
N ALA A 29 -0.82 12.42 -11.40
CA ALA A 29 -0.33 13.67 -12.00
C ALA A 29 -1.48 14.64 -12.32
N LEU A 30 -2.61 14.14 -12.85
CA LEU A 30 -3.81 14.93 -13.08
C LEU A 30 -4.42 15.46 -11.77
N PHE A 31 -4.38 14.65 -10.71
CA PHE A 31 -4.88 15.06 -9.39
C PHE A 31 -4.01 16.15 -8.78
N VAL A 32 -2.68 16.04 -8.91
CA VAL A 32 -1.74 17.10 -8.49
C VAL A 32 -1.94 18.36 -9.33
N ALA A 33 -2.12 18.23 -10.64
CA ALA A 33 -2.44 19.38 -11.49
C ALA A 33 -3.78 20.02 -11.12
N GLY A 34 -4.80 19.22 -10.82
CA GLY A 34 -6.11 19.69 -10.33
C GLY A 34 -5.98 20.41 -8.98
N SER A 35 -5.11 19.97 -8.08
CA SER A 35 -4.87 20.64 -6.81
C SER A 35 -4.34 22.08 -6.97
N LEU A 36 -3.58 22.35 -8.03
CA LEU A 36 -3.12 23.71 -8.35
C LEU A 36 -4.27 24.62 -8.72
N LEU A 37 -5.27 24.12 -9.45
CA LEU A 37 -6.47 24.89 -9.80
C LEU A 37 -7.31 25.21 -8.55
N VAL A 38 -7.53 24.21 -7.69
CA VAL A 38 -8.28 24.39 -6.43
C VAL A 38 -7.53 25.34 -5.49
N ALA A 39 -6.20 25.24 -5.44
CA ALA A 39 -5.36 26.12 -4.63
C ALA A 39 -5.49 27.59 -5.04
N GLN A 40 -5.69 27.92 -6.32
CA GLN A 40 -5.91 29.27 -6.81
C GLN A 40 -7.25 29.87 -6.36
N LEU A 41 -8.24 29.03 -6.07
CA LEU A 41 -9.56 29.46 -5.59
C LEU A 41 -9.57 29.70 -4.07
N THR A 42 -8.49 29.34 -3.37
CA THR A 42 -8.42 29.41 -1.91
C THR A 42 -7.59 30.59 -1.47
N VAL A 43 -8.15 31.42 -0.61
CA VAL A 43 -7.45 32.52 0.02
C VAL A 43 -6.76 31.97 1.28
N GLY A 44 -5.42 31.86 1.24
CA GLY A 44 -4.62 31.45 2.41
C GLY A 44 -3.75 30.20 2.17
N ASN A 45 -4.05 29.08 2.81
CA ASN A 45 -3.18 27.90 2.88
C ASN A 45 -3.22 26.98 1.64
N TRP A 46 -2.89 27.50 0.47
CA TRP A 46 -2.88 26.76 -0.79
C TRP A 46 -1.88 25.57 -0.80
N VAL A 47 -0.76 25.67 -0.09
CA VAL A 47 0.24 24.60 0.06
C VAL A 47 -0.37 23.39 0.74
N ARG A 48 -1.19 23.61 1.77
CA ARG A 48 -1.93 22.55 2.46
C ARG A 48 -2.81 21.75 1.49
N ILE A 49 -3.53 22.43 0.60
CA ILE A 49 -4.41 21.78 -0.38
C ILE A 49 -3.60 20.93 -1.34
N ILE A 50 -2.46 21.44 -1.83
CA ILE A 50 -1.59 20.69 -2.73
C ILE A 50 -1.04 19.44 -2.05
N LEU A 51 -0.60 19.56 -0.80
CA LEU A 51 -0.08 18.42 -0.04
C LEU A 51 -1.18 17.39 0.30
N ASP A 52 -2.33 17.84 0.79
CA ASP A 52 -3.46 16.95 1.11
C ASP A 52 -3.95 16.19 -0.12
N MET A 53 -4.19 16.89 -1.22
CA MET A 53 -4.65 16.27 -2.46
C MET A 53 -3.56 15.39 -3.08
N GLY A 54 -2.30 15.82 -3.07
CA GLY A 54 -1.20 15.08 -3.65
C GLY A 54 -0.88 13.80 -2.89
N LEU A 55 -0.77 13.86 -1.56
CA LEU A 55 -0.55 12.68 -0.71
C LEU A 55 -1.79 11.77 -0.68
N GLY A 56 -3.00 12.34 -0.67
CA GLY A 56 -4.24 11.55 -0.75
C GLY A 56 -4.38 10.81 -2.08
N ALA A 57 -4.06 11.47 -3.20
CA ALA A 57 -4.04 10.81 -4.50
C ALA A 57 -2.98 9.70 -4.58
N MET A 58 -1.80 9.95 -4.00
CA MET A 58 -0.72 8.95 -3.89
C MET A 58 -1.18 7.73 -3.09
N GLU A 59 -1.86 7.94 -1.96
CA GLU A 59 -2.38 6.85 -1.13
C GLU A 59 -3.41 6.00 -1.88
N VAL A 60 -4.43 6.62 -2.46
CA VAL A 60 -5.48 5.91 -3.20
C VAL A 60 -4.88 5.17 -4.40
N ALA A 61 -4.04 5.82 -5.21
CA ALA A 61 -3.40 5.20 -6.36
C ALA A 61 -2.45 4.07 -5.95
N GLY A 62 -1.66 4.27 -4.90
CA GLY A 62 -0.73 3.27 -4.37
C GLY A 62 -1.44 2.06 -3.77
N ALA A 63 -2.52 2.28 -3.00
CA ALA A 63 -3.36 1.21 -2.47
C ALA A 63 -4.02 0.39 -3.58
N LEU A 64 -4.58 1.06 -4.61
CA LEU A 64 -5.14 0.39 -5.79
C LEU A 64 -4.11 -0.48 -6.51
N LEU A 65 -2.90 0.07 -6.77
CA LEU A 65 -1.80 -0.69 -7.38
C LEU A 65 -1.41 -1.89 -6.53
N ALA A 66 -1.22 -1.69 -5.22
CA ALA A 66 -0.83 -2.73 -4.28
C ALA A 66 -1.84 -3.89 -4.28
N ILE A 67 -3.14 -3.56 -4.25
CA ILE A 67 -4.23 -4.56 -4.22
C ILE A 67 -4.35 -5.26 -5.57
N VAL A 68 -4.51 -4.52 -6.67
CA VAL A 68 -4.78 -5.11 -7.99
C VAL A 68 -3.61 -5.97 -8.46
N ILE A 69 -2.38 -5.46 -8.34
CA ILE A 69 -1.20 -6.21 -8.76
C ILE A 69 -0.89 -7.32 -7.76
N GLY A 70 -1.07 -7.08 -6.44
CA GLY A 70 -0.89 -8.09 -5.40
C GLY A 70 -1.77 -9.32 -5.61
N VAL A 71 -3.05 -9.11 -5.93
CA VAL A 71 -3.97 -10.20 -6.33
C VAL A 71 -3.49 -10.87 -7.62
N GLY A 72 -3.07 -10.09 -8.62
CA GLY A 72 -2.63 -10.58 -9.92
C GLY A 72 -1.40 -11.49 -9.85
N ILE A 73 -0.50 -11.26 -8.87
CA ILE A 73 0.71 -12.07 -8.66
C ILE A 73 0.39 -13.55 -8.42
N VAL A 74 -0.62 -13.84 -7.63
CA VAL A 74 -0.98 -15.22 -7.26
C VAL A 74 -2.08 -15.76 -8.16
N ALA A 75 -3.16 -15.02 -8.29
CA ALA A 75 -4.33 -15.46 -9.02
C ALA A 75 -4.08 -15.62 -10.53
N GLY A 76 -3.30 -14.71 -11.12
CA GLY A 76 -2.93 -14.79 -12.54
C GLY A 76 -2.11 -16.04 -12.87
N GLU A 77 -1.26 -16.48 -11.96
CA GLU A 77 -0.43 -17.68 -12.14
C GLU A 77 -1.22 -18.98 -11.98
N ILE A 78 -2.15 -19.00 -11.03
CA ILE A 78 -3.04 -20.15 -10.82
C ILE A 78 -3.92 -20.36 -12.06
N GLN A 79 -4.47 -19.28 -12.63
CA GLN A 79 -5.35 -19.35 -13.80
C GLN A 79 -4.62 -19.72 -15.09
N ARG A 80 -3.40 -19.21 -15.29
CA ARG A 80 -2.64 -19.45 -16.53
C ARG A 80 -1.93 -20.79 -16.55
N LYS A 81 -1.94 -21.58 -15.47
CA LYS A 81 -1.16 -22.84 -15.32
C LYS A 81 0.34 -22.66 -15.66
N THR A 82 0.84 -21.43 -15.65
CA THR A 82 2.23 -21.09 -15.95
C THR A 82 3.21 -21.54 -14.85
N ILE A 83 2.67 -22.00 -13.73
CA ILE A 83 3.48 -22.62 -12.66
C ILE A 83 4.15 -23.90 -13.16
N LEU A 84 3.52 -24.66 -14.08
CA LEU A 84 4.05 -25.94 -14.56
C LEU A 84 5.39 -25.83 -15.33
N PRO A 85 5.61 -24.91 -16.27
CA PRO A 85 6.91 -24.76 -16.94
C PRO A 85 8.00 -24.14 -16.05
N THR A 86 7.64 -23.29 -15.08
CA THR A 86 8.60 -22.67 -14.14
C THR A 86 9.10 -23.68 -13.10
N LEU A 87 8.33 -24.73 -12.84
CA LEU A 87 8.70 -25.87 -11.98
C LEU A 87 9.67 -26.87 -12.64
N ALA A 88 10.02 -26.68 -13.93
CA ALA A 88 11.11 -27.45 -14.56
C ALA A 88 12.47 -27.22 -13.88
N LYS A 89 12.64 -26.11 -13.11
CA LYS A 89 13.67 -25.95 -12.08
C LYS A 89 13.02 -26.09 -10.70
N PRO A 90 13.60 -26.87 -9.77
CA PRO A 90 13.04 -27.08 -8.43
C PRO A 90 13.21 -25.81 -7.56
N LEU A 91 12.43 -24.78 -7.88
CA LEU A 91 12.36 -23.57 -7.06
C LEU A 91 11.25 -23.74 -6.02
N PRO A 92 11.53 -23.54 -4.72
CA PRO A 92 10.50 -23.59 -3.70
C PRO A 92 9.48 -22.47 -3.92
N ARG A 93 8.19 -22.80 -3.78
CA ARG A 93 7.05 -21.88 -3.97
C ARG A 93 7.18 -20.62 -3.12
N SER A 94 7.81 -20.73 -1.94
CA SER A 94 8.08 -19.60 -1.05
C SER A 94 9.00 -18.55 -1.68
N ILE A 95 10.11 -18.97 -2.30
CA ILE A 95 11.05 -18.04 -2.96
C ILE A 95 10.38 -17.31 -4.13
N PHE A 96 9.52 -18.02 -4.86
CA PHE A 96 8.75 -17.42 -5.95
C PHE A 96 7.78 -16.35 -5.44
N CYS A 97 6.95 -16.67 -4.44
CA CYS A 97 5.96 -15.75 -3.87
C CYS A 97 6.64 -14.51 -3.27
N VAL A 98 7.67 -14.72 -2.42
CA VAL A 98 8.39 -13.62 -1.77
C VAL A 98 9.18 -12.79 -2.79
N GLY A 99 9.76 -13.40 -3.83
CA GLY A 99 10.45 -12.69 -4.89
C GLY A 99 9.52 -11.80 -5.71
N ARG A 100 8.33 -12.29 -6.06
CA ARG A 100 7.31 -11.48 -6.76
C ARG A 100 6.78 -10.35 -5.89
N TYR A 101 6.49 -10.61 -4.62
CA TYR A 101 6.10 -9.59 -3.66
C TYR A 101 7.17 -8.50 -3.52
N ALA A 102 8.44 -8.88 -3.38
CA ALA A 102 9.54 -7.91 -3.30
C ALA A 102 9.66 -7.05 -4.57
N GLY A 103 9.47 -7.64 -5.75
CA GLY A 103 9.41 -6.91 -7.02
C GLY A 103 8.25 -5.91 -7.08
N LEU A 104 7.07 -6.29 -6.57
CA LEU A 104 5.92 -5.38 -6.46
C LEU A 104 6.20 -4.22 -5.50
N VAL A 105 6.69 -4.52 -4.29
CA VAL A 105 7.01 -3.49 -3.30
C VAL A 105 8.05 -2.50 -3.84
N LEU A 106 9.09 -2.99 -4.51
CA LEU A 106 10.09 -2.13 -5.16
C LEU A 106 9.45 -1.19 -6.19
N LEU A 107 8.53 -1.69 -7.00
CA LEU A 107 7.81 -0.87 -7.98
C LEU A 107 6.94 0.19 -7.31
N LEU A 108 6.22 -0.16 -6.22
CA LEU A 108 5.39 0.78 -5.46
C LEU A 108 6.25 1.89 -4.84
N VAL A 109 7.43 1.55 -4.31
CA VAL A 109 8.39 2.54 -3.80
C VAL A 109 8.88 3.47 -4.92
N VAL A 110 9.25 2.94 -6.09
CA VAL A 110 9.67 3.75 -7.24
C VAL A 110 8.55 4.69 -7.69
N ASN A 111 7.31 4.19 -7.72
CA ASN A 111 6.13 5.00 -8.03
C ASN A 111 5.92 6.13 -7.02
N ALA A 112 6.00 5.81 -5.73
CA ALA A 112 5.88 6.78 -4.65
C ALA A 112 6.97 7.88 -4.74
N VAL A 113 8.22 7.50 -4.98
CA VAL A 113 9.33 8.44 -5.17
C VAL A 113 9.08 9.37 -6.36
N ALA A 114 8.55 8.85 -7.47
CA ALA A 114 8.20 9.66 -8.64
C ALA A 114 7.12 10.70 -8.31
N ILE A 115 6.07 10.31 -7.57
CA ILE A 115 5.00 11.22 -7.15
C ILE A 115 5.55 12.31 -6.19
N VAL A 116 6.35 11.91 -5.21
CA VAL A 116 7.00 12.87 -4.29
C VAL A 116 7.91 13.83 -5.03
N ALA A 117 8.63 13.37 -6.05
CA ALA A 117 9.46 14.23 -6.88
C ALA A 117 8.63 15.28 -7.64
N VAL A 118 7.45 14.90 -8.15
CA VAL A 118 6.50 15.83 -8.79
C VAL A 118 5.98 16.84 -7.76
N LEU A 119 5.55 16.40 -6.58
CA LEU A 119 5.11 17.32 -5.51
C LEU A 119 6.22 18.28 -5.09
N ARG A 120 7.44 17.76 -4.94
CA ARG A 120 8.63 18.59 -4.66
C ARG A 120 8.87 19.64 -5.73
N ALA A 121 8.78 19.27 -7.01
CA ALA A 121 8.98 20.20 -8.11
C ALA A 121 7.91 21.31 -8.11
N VAL A 122 6.65 20.94 -7.89
CA VAL A 122 5.53 21.89 -7.79
C VAL A 122 5.75 22.89 -6.65
N LEU A 123 6.09 22.42 -5.45
CA LEU A 123 6.35 23.28 -4.29
C LEU A 123 7.57 24.18 -4.50
N TRP A 124 8.63 23.64 -5.11
CA TRP A 124 9.85 24.41 -5.40
C TRP A 124 9.60 25.53 -6.40
N LEU A 125 8.84 25.29 -7.47
CA LEU A 125 8.44 26.31 -8.45
C LEU A 125 7.58 27.41 -7.82
N ALA A 126 6.87 27.07 -6.76
CA ALA A 126 6.04 27.99 -6.00
C ALA A 126 6.82 28.72 -4.88
N GLY A 127 8.12 28.49 -4.75
CA GLY A 127 8.98 29.13 -3.74
C GLY A 127 8.86 28.56 -2.33
N TYR A 128 8.23 27.38 -2.18
CA TYR A 128 8.00 26.77 -0.88
C TYR A 128 9.07 25.71 -0.54
N PRO A 129 9.61 25.71 0.70
CA PRO A 129 10.53 24.67 1.14
C PRO A 129 9.80 23.32 1.28
N PHE A 130 10.50 22.23 0.96
CA PHE A 130 9.98 20.90 1.15
C PHE A 130 10.16 20.45 2.61
N ALA A 131 9.07 20.28 3.33
CA ALA A 131 9.11 19.84 4.71
C ALA A 131 9.54 18.38 4.85
N ILE A 132 10.34 18.06 5.86
CA ILE A 132 10.77 16.68 6.17
C ILE A 132 9.57 15.77 6.46
N THR A 133 8.51 16.29 7.04
CA THR A 133 7.26 15.58 7.33
C THR A 133 6.57 15.04 6.08
N THR A 134 6.70 15.70 4.93
CA THR A 134 6.19 15.18 3.65
C THR A 134 6.96 13.94 3.22
N ALA A 135 8.28 13.91 3.41
CA ALA A 135 9.08 12.72 3.13
C ALA A 135 8.75 11.57 4.10
N GLN A 136 8.54 11.89 5.39
CA GLN A 136 8.12 10.91 6.40
C GLN A 136 6.76 10.32 6.08
N ALA A 137 5.77 11.14 5.69
CA ALA A 137 4.45 10.68 5.26
C ALA A 137 4.55 9.75 4.04
N ALA A 138 5.30 10.13 3.03
CA ALA A 138 5.51 9.30 1.85
C ALA A 138 6.22 7.97 2.16
N ALA A 139 7.18 7.96 3.08
CA ALA A 139 7.84 6.74 3.51
C ALA A 139 6.88 5.77 4.22
N LEU A 140 5.99 6.28 5.09
CA LEU A 140 4.98 5.45 5.76
C LEU A 140 3.92 4.95 4.78
N LEU A 141 3.52 5.74 3.79
CA LEU A 141 2.64 5.27 2.70
C LEU A 141 3.27 4.11 1.92
N CYS A 142 4.60 4.11 1.69
CA CYS A 142 5.28 2.97 1.08
C CYS A 142 5.17 1.69 1.94
N VAL A 143 5.23 1.82 3.26
CA VAL A 143 5.04 0.70 4.20
C VAL A 143 3.59 0.21 4.16
N GLU A 144 2.63 1.12 4.10
CA GLU A 144 1.21 0.80 3.93
C GLU A 144 0.95 0.03 2.65
N PHE A 145 1.52 0.47 1.52
CA PHE A 145 1.40 -0.25 0.24
C PHE A 145 1.99 -1.65 0.30
N ALA A 146 3.12 -1.82 0.97
CA ALA A 146 3.71 -3.13 1.19
C ALA A 146 2.78 -4.03 2.02
N LEU A 147 2.16 -3.49 3.08
CA LEU A 147 1.20 -4.21 3.90
C LEU A 147 -0.04 -4.61 3.10
N LEU A 148 -0.64 -3.69 2.35
CA LEU A 148 -1.81 -3.97 1.50
C LEU A 148 -1.48 -5.00 0.40
N ALA A 149 -0.29 -4.94 -0.19
CA ALA A 149 0.17 -5.95 -1.14
C ALA A 149 0.28 -7.34 -0.49
N ALA A 150 0.80 -7.44 0.75
CA ALA A 150 0.85 -8.70 1.49
C ALA A 150 -0.54 -9.26 1.78
N VAL A 151 -1.49 -8.40 2.20
CA VAL A 151 -2.90 -8.75 2.42
C VAL A 151 -3.56 -9.24 1.14
N ALA A 152 -3.33 -8.54 0.01
CA ALA A 152 -3.85 -8.93 -1.29
C ALA A 152 -3.32 -10.31 -1.73
N VAL A 153 -2.02 -10.56 -1.56
CA VAL A 153 -1.39 -11.87 -1.83
C VAL A 153 -1.98 -12.96 -0.94
N LEU A 154 -2.22 -12.68 0.34
CA LEU A 154 -2.83 -13.63 1.27
C LEU A 154 -4.24 -14.02 0.79
N PHE A 155 -5.12 -13.06 0.53
CA PHE A 155 -6.47 -13.37 0.07
C PHE A 155 -6.49 -14.06 -1.31
N ALA A 156 -5.59 -13.70 -2.20
CA ALA A 156 -5.44 -14.35 -3.50
C ALA A 156 -4.98 -15.80 -3.40
N SER A 157 -4.29 -16.17 -2.32
CA SER A 157 -3.81 -17.56 -2.11
C SER A 157 -4.92 -18.58 -1.89
N PHE A 158 -6.11 -18.16 -1.41
CA PHE A 158 -7.24 -19.07 -1.13
C PHE A 158 -8.58 -18.63 -1.74
N SER A 159 -8.66 -17.46 -2.35
CA SER A 159 -9.90 -16.90 -2.89
C SER A 159 -9.81 -16.67 -4.40
N THR A 160 -10.92 -16.28 -5.02
CA THR A 160 -10.94 -15.84 -6.43
C THR A 160 -10.38 -14.42 -6.54
N PRO A 161 -9.86 -14.00 -7.72
CA PRO A 161 -9.27 -12.66 -7.88
C PRO A 161 -10.20 -11.52 -7.46
N ILE A 162 -11.48 -11.62 -7.81
CA ILE A 162 -12.48 -10.59 -7.49
C ILE A 162 -12.70 -10.51 -5.98
N LEU A 163 -12.91 -11.65 -5.32
CA LEU A 163 -13.12 -11.68 -3.87
C LEU A 163 -11.87 -11.27 -3.11
N ALA A 164 -10.68 -11.71 -3.55
CA ALA A 164 -9.41 -11.32 -2.95
C ALA A 164 -9.21 -9.80 -3.00
N GLY A 165 -9.49 -9.17 -4.15
CA GLY A 165 -9.46 -7.72 -4.30
C GLY A 165 -10.46 -7.02 -3.38
N SER A 166 -11.70 -7.52 -3.33
CA SER A 166 -12.75 -6.95 -2.47
C SER A 166 -12.38 -7.03 -0.98
N TYR A 167 -11.83 -8.15 -0.52
CA TYR A 167 -11.39 -8.31 0.87
C TYR A 167 -10.20 -7.39 1.20
N ALA A 168 -9.21 -7.28 0.30
CA ALA A 168 -8.09 -6.37 0.49
C ALA A 168 -8.54 -4.90 0.52
N PHE A 169 -9.51 -4.54 -0.33
CA PHE A 169 -10.17 -3.22 -0.29
C PHE A 169 -10.90 -2.98 1.03
N ALA A 170 -11.64 -3.97 1.52
CA ALA A 170 -12.31 -3.86 2.81
C ALA A 170 -11.31 -3.64 3.95
N VAL A 171 -10.16 -4.34 3.93
CA VAL A 171 -9.08 -4.13 4.91
C VAL A 171 -8.51 -2.71 4.80
N PHE A 172 -8.33 -2.17 3.59
CA PHE A 172 -7.88 -0.79 3.40
C PHE A 172 -8.85 0.21 4.07
N PHE A 173 -10.15 0.13 3.78
CA PHE A 173 -11.12 1.05 4.37
C PHE A 173 -11.27 0.86 5.89
N ILE A 174 -11.43 -0.37 6.35
CA ILE A 174 -11.62 -0.64 7.78
C ILE A 174 -10.35 -0.29 8.56
N GLY A 175 -9.17 -0.54 7.99
CA GLY A 175 -7.89 -0.22 8.61
C GLY A 175 -7.70 1.28 8.91
N HIS A 176 -8.22 2.16 8.06
CA HIS A 176 -8.22 3.61 8.31
C HIS A 176 -9.31 4.05 9.31
N LEU A 177 -10.37 3.27 9.47
CA LEU A 177 -11.45 3.55 10.41
C LEU A 177 -11.24 2.92 11.80
N LEU A 178 -10.15 2.18 12.02
CA LEU A 178 -9.91 1.48 13.28
C LEU A 178 -9.84 2.39 14.51
N PRO A 179 -9.20 3.57 14.48
CA PRO A 179 -9.24 4.49 15.62
C PRO A 179 -10.65 4.97 15.96
N ASP A 180 -11.46 5.27 14.95
CA ASP A 180 -12.86 5.67 15.14
C ASP A 180 -13.70 4.51 15.68
N LEU A 181 -13.45 3.30 15.19
CA LEU A 181 -14.09 2.08 15.67
C LEU A 181 -13.75 1.80 17.13
N ARG A 182 -12.50 2.06 17.54
CA ARG A 182 -12.08 1.97 18.94
C ARG A 182 -12.79 3.00 19.81
N ALA A 183 -12.81 4.27 19.37
CA ALA A 183 -13.52 5.33 20.09
C ALA A 183 -15.03 5.04 20.21
N PHE A 184 -15.62 4.43 19.17
CA PHE A 184 -16.99 3.94 19.23
C PHE A 184 -17.17 2.80 20.23
N ALA A 185 -16.25 1.82 20.24
CA ALA A 185 -16.29 0.68 21.16
C ALA A 185 -16.26 1.13 22.63
N ASP A 186 -15.44 2.14 22.94
CA ASP A 186 -15.29 2.67 24.30
C ASP A 186 -16.57 3.40 24.78
N LYS A 187 -17.37 3.95 23.86
CA LYS A 187 -18.65 4.64 24.15
C LYS A 187 -19.87 3.73 24.04
N ALA A 188 -19.72 2.54 23.43
CA ALA A 188 -20.84 1.64 23.17
C ALA A 188 -21.40 1.05 24.46
N GLN A 189 -22.70 1.27 24.71
CA GLN A 189 -23.44 0.67 25.83
C GLN A 189 -23.75 -0.82 25.63
N ASN A 190 -23.85 -1.24 24.34
CA ASN A 190 -24.13 -2.63 23.99
C ASN A 190 -22.83 -3.46 24.01
N ALA A 191 -22.79 -4.49 24.85
CA ALA A 191 -21.65 -5.39 25.02
C ALA A 191 -21.28 -6.11 23.71
N THR A 192 -22.26 -6.49 22.89
CA THR A 192 -22.03 -7.17 21.60
C THR A 192 -21.30 -6.24 20.63
N ALA A 193 -21.79 -5.00 20.46
CA ALA A 193 -21.16 -4.01 19.59
C ALA A 193 -19.72 -3.69 20.02
N ARG A 194 -19.52 -3.54 21.33
CA ARG A 194 -18.17 -3.32 21.91
C ARG A 194 -17.21 -4.48 21.64
N ASN A 195 -17.68 -5.73 21.82
CA ASN A 195 -16.83 -6.91 21.62
C ASN A 195 -16.49 -7.12 20.13
N LEU A 196 -17.44 -6.87 19.22
CA LEU A 196 -17.19 -6.91 17.77
C LEU A 196 -16.16 -5.86 17.35
N ALA A 197 -16.32 -4.62 17.80
CA ALA A 197 -15.37 -3.55 17.47
C ALA A 197 -13.95 -3.85 18.00
N LYS A 198 -13.84 -4.40 19.24
CA LYS A 198 -12.56 -4.88 19.77
C LYS A 198 -11.97 -6.03 18.96
N GLY A 199 -12.80 -6.96 18.47
CA GLY A 199 -12.38 -8.06 17.61
C GLY A 199 -11.77 -7.56 16.30
N PHE A 200 -12.41 -6.60 15.64
CA PHE A 200 -11.87 -5.96 14.43
C PHE A 200 -10.54 -5.25 14.70
N TYR A 201 -10.46 -4.50 15.80
CA TYR A 201 -9.22 -3.80 16.17
C TYR A 201 -8.04 -4.75 16.45
N LEU A 202 -8.29 -5.95 16.96
CA LEU A 202 -7.24 -6.93 17.24
C LEU A 202 -6.82 -7.70 15.97
N LEU A 203 -7.74 -7.89 15.02
CA LEU A 203 -7.54 -8.74 13.85
C LEU A 203 -7.00 -7.97 12.65
N LEU A 204 -7.40 -6.71 12.48
CA LEU A 204 -7.05 -5.91 11.30
C LEU A 204 -5.89 -4.97 11.58
N PRO A 205 -5.06 -4.66 10.55
CA PRO A 205 -3.97 -3.70 10.70
C PRO A 205 -4.52 -2.29 10.87
N ASP A 206 -3.98 -1.56 11.82
CA ASP A 206 -4.25 -0.13 12.00
C ASP A 206 -3.43 0.66 10.98
N LEU A 207 -4.07 1.03 9.86
CA LEU A 207 -3.43 1.79 8.78
C LEU A 207 -3.31 3.27 9.13
N GLU A 208 -4.15 3.78 10.05
CA GLU A 208 -4.08 5.19 10.46
C GLU A 208 -2.77 5.51 11.19
N LEU A 209 -2.12 4.52 11.82
CA LEU A 209 -0.76 4.68 12.37
C LEU A 209 0.29 5.03 11.29
N LEU A 210 0.05 4.63 10.04
CA LEU A 210 0.92 4.91 8.90
C LEU A 210 0.54 6.22 8.18
N ASN A 211 -0.56 6.85 8.56
CA ASN A 211 -1.10 8.03 7.93
C ASN A 211 -0.57 9.32 8.58
N LEU A 212 0.39 9.97 7.95
CA LEU A 212 0.91 11.28 8.36
C LEU A 212 0.50 12.43 7.43
N LYS A 213 -0.51 12.24 6.56
CA LYS A 213 -0.92 13.27 5.59
C LYS A 213 -1.32 14.57 6.28
N SER A 214 -2.14 14.49 7.32
CA SER A 214 -2.57 15.66 8.08
C SER A 214 -1.42 16.38 8.78
N HIS A 215 -0.39 15.67 9.23
CA HIS A 215 0.80 16.27 9.82
C HIS A 215 1.64 16.95 8.74
N ALA A 216 1.79 16.33 7.57
CA ALA A 216 2.56 16.89 6.45
C ALA A 216 1.90 18.16 5.88
N SER A 217 0.57 18.14 5.71
CA SER A 217 -0.18 19.28 5.15
C SER A 217 -0.31 20.47 6.10
N ASN A 218 -0.29 20.22 7.41
CA ASN A 218 -0.29 21.29 8.42
C ASN A 218 1.13 21.65 8.90
N GLU A 219 2.18 21.13 8.29
CA GLU A 219 3.59 21.36 8.63
C GLU A 219 3.93 21.03 10.11
N LEU A 220 3.20 20.09 10.70
CA LEU A 220 3.41 19.68 12.07
C LEU A 220 4.62 18.74 12.16
N ALA A 221 5.56 19.07 13.05
CA ALA A 221 6.73 18.23 13.26
C ALA A 221 6.33 16.88 13.88
N VAL A 222 6.86 15.80 13.31
CA VAL A 222 6.67 14.42 13.79
C VAL A 222 8.00 13.88 14.31
N ALA A 223 7.99 13.32 15.51
CA ALA A 223 9.19 12.71 16.10
C ALA A 223 9.65 11.51 15.24
N ALA A 224 10.96 11.43 14.99
CA ALA A 224 11.53 10.29 14.24
C ALA A 224 11.25 8.95 14.91
N SER A 225 11.17 8.91 16.25
CA SER A 225 10.81 7.71 17.01
C SER A 225 9.42 7.17 16.63
N TYR A 226 8.44 8.04 16.42
CA TYR A 226 7.11 7.66 15.93
C TYR A 226 7.19 7.03 14.54
N VAL A 227 7.91 7.67 13.61
CA VAL A 227 8.05 7.17 12.25
C VAL A 227 8.67 5.77 12.22
N TRP A 228 9.73 5.55 13.01
CA TRP A 228 10.38 4.25 13.11
C TRP A 228 9.48 3.19 13.77
N SER A 229 8.72 3.54 14.81
CA SER A 229 7.79 2.60 15.45
C SER A 229 6.63 2.22 14.52
N ALA A 230 6.04 3.18 13.82
CA ALA A 230 4.99 2.94 12.84
C ALA A 230 5.48 2.10 11.66
N ALA A 231 6.66 2.43 11.11
CA ALA A 231 7.28 1.63 10.05
C ALA A 231 7.58 0.20 10.52
N GLY A 232 8.14 0.03 11.72
CA GLY A 232 8.40 -1.27 12.33
C GLY A 232 7.14 -2.11 12.48
N TYR A 233 6.05 -1.50 12.95
CA TYR A 233 4.73 -2.14 13.02
C TYR A 233 4.26 -2.63 11.65
N GLY A 234 4.24 -1.75 10.64
CA GLY A 234 3.76 -2.10 9.31
C GLY A 234 4.60 -3.18 8.63
N ILE A 235 5.94 -3.13 8.77
CA ILE A 235 6.86 -4.14 8.24
C ILE A 235 6.65 -5.49 8.95
N ALA A 236 6.55 -5.51 10.28
CA ALA A 236 6.32 -6.73 11.04
C ALA A 236 4.98 -7.36 10.67
N TYR A 237 3.92 -6.56 10.56
CA TYR A 237 2.61 -7.02 10.14
C TYR A 237 2.64 -7.60 8.72
N SER A 238 3.28 -6.91 7.78
CA SER A 238 3.47 -7.37 6.41
C SER A 238 4.20 -8.71 6.35
N ALA A 239 5.24 -8.89 7.17
CA ALA A 239 6.01 -10.13 7.22
C ALA A 239 5.16 -11.31 7.73
N VAL A 240 4.34 -11.10 8.79
CA VAL A 240 3.42 -12.11 9.32
C VAL A 240 2.38 -12.51 8.27
N VAL A 241 1.73 -11.52 7.63
CA VAL A 241 0.71 -11.76 6.61
C VAL A 241 1.31 -12.49 5.40
N LEU A 242 2.51 -12.10 4.96
CA LEU A 242 3.20 -12.77 3.86
C LEU A 242 3.60 -14.20 4.21
N ALA A 243 4.05 -14.44 5.44
CA ALA A 243 4.35 -15.79 5.92
C ALA A 243 3.09 -16.69 5.91
N LEU A 244 1.94 -16.16 6.34
CA LEU A 244 0.65 -16.85 6.24
C LEU A 244 0.27 -17.14 4.79
N ALA A 245 0.45 -16.18 3.88
CA ALA A 245 0.19 -16.38 2.46
C ALA A 245 1.03 -17.50 1.87
N VAL A 246 2.32 -17.55 2.20
CA VAL A 246 3.24 -18.63 1.78
C VAL A 246 2.82 -19.98 2.35
N LEU A 247 2.41 -20.05 3.62
CA LEU A 247 1.93 -21.29 4.25
C LEU A 247 0.66 -21.80 3.57
N VAL A 248 -0.31 -20.93 3.30
CA VAL A 248 -1.54 -21.30 2.60
C VAL A 248 -1.23 -21.81 1.19
N LEU A 249 -0.38 -21.08 0.44
CA LEU A 249 -0.01 -21.45 -0.92
C LEU A 249 0.78 -22.77 -0.99
N SER A 250 1.60 -23.06 0.03
CA SER A 250 2.37 -24.30 0.09
C SER A 250 1.50 -25.54 0.30
N ARG A 251 0.35 -25.40 0.99
CA ARG A 251 -0.60 -26.47 1.29
C ARG A 251 -1.67 -26.67 0.22
N ARG A 252 -1.77 -25.77 -0.74
CA ARG A 252 -2.77 -25.85 -1.81
C ARG A 252 -2.27 -26.81 -2.89
N ASP A 253 -3.06 -27.88 -3.16
CA ASP A 253 -2.87 -28.73 -4.32
C ASP A 253 -3.27 -27.95 -5.58
N LEU A 254 -2.31 -27.77 -6.49
CA LEU A 254 -2.49 -27.06 -7.76
C LEU A 254 -2.81 -28.04 -8.91
N THR A 255 -3.60 -29.08 -8.61
CA THR A 255 -4.10 -30.03 -9.62
C THR A 255 -5.25 -29.45 -10.42
#